data_3b4f975328981d7fd931775745abaf0f
#
_entry.id   3b4f975328981d7fd931775745abaf0f
#
_cell.length_a   1.000
_cell.length_b   1.000
_cell.length_c   1.000
_cell.angle_alpha   90.00
_cell.angle_beta   90.00
_cell.angle_gamma   90.00
#
_symmetry.space_group_name_H-M   'P 1'
#
loop_
_entity.id
_entity.type
_entity.pdbx_description
1 polymer ?
#
loop_
_entity_poly.entity_id
_entity_poly.type
_entity_poly.pdbx_seq_one_letter_code
_entity_poly.pdbx_strand_id
1 'polypeptide(L)'
;MTVLYDNRQRAKRARLSMLAAVVWSIGWFYWANVLRTGGSRPGIVAIVAIVGILPLVALHFYGNVYVVRIVREGSQLTITTLGLFANRDVNVPVSAVAAVERPEASGMTLRLAGRQMPFILDLHAEYGDLNAISALANRDATGKS
;
A
#
# COMPACT_ATOMS: atom_id res chain seq x y z
N MET A 1 13.87 19.66 -5.08
CA MET A 1 13.00 18.47 -5.22
C MET A 1 13.86 17.28 -5.58
N THR A 2 13.94 16.26 -4.72
CA THR A 2 14.77 15.06 -4.92
C THR A 2 13.87 13.83 -4.85
N VAL A 3 13.89 13.00 -5.89
CA VAL A 3 13.18 11.72 -5.90
C VAL A 3 14.04 10.72 -5.13
N LEU A 4 13.51 10.14 -4.07
CA LEU A 4 14.19 9.12 -3.26
C LEU A 4 13.78 7.69 -3.66
N TYR A 5 12.58 7.54 -4.21
CA TYR A 5 12.02 6.24 -4.59
C TYR A 5 11.01 6.41 -5.72
N ASP A 6 11.06 5.55 -6.74
CA ASP A 6 10.08 5.51 -7.83
C ASP A 6 9.83 4.06 -8.27
N ASN A 7 8.57 3.64 -8.30
CA ASN A 7 8.11 2.29 -8.63
C ASN A 7 6.85 2.32 -9.49
N ARG A 8 6.76 3.25 -10.43
CA ARG A 8 5.54 3.50 -11.21
C ARG A 8 5.15 2.36 -12.14
N GLN A 9 6.12 1.65 -12.74
CA GLN A 9 5.79 0.56 -13.68
C GLN A 9 5.18 -0.64 -12.94
N ARG A 10 5.77 -1.02 -11.79
CA ARG A 10 5.19 -2.09 -10.96
C ARG A 10 3.86 -1.68 -10.37
N ALA A 11 3.71 -0.42 -9.97
CA ALA A 11 2.44 0.13 -9.52
C ALA A 11 1.34 0.02 -10.60
N LYS A 12 1.66 0.22 -11.88
CA LYS A 12 0.71 -0.02 -12.98
C LYS A 12 0.28 -1.50 -13.06
N ARG A 13 1.23 -2.45 -12.93
CA ARG A 13 0.90 -3.89 -12.91
C ARG A 13 0.07 -4.26 -11.67
N ALA A 14 0.45 -3.75 -10.50
CA ALA A 14 -0.31 -3.97 -9.28
C ALA A 14 -1.75 -3.43 -9.39
N ARG A 15 -1.93 -2.25 -10.02
CA ARG A 15 -3.26 -1.70 -10.28
C ARG A 15 -4.08 -2.59 -11.22
N LEU A 16 -3.47 -3.15 -12.26
CA LEU A 16 -4.15 -4.09 -13.14
C LEU A 16 -4.64 -5.33 -12.38
N SER A 17 -3.79 -5.89 -11.49
CA SER A 17 -4.18 -7.00 -10.63
C SER A 17 -5.31 -6.62 -9.66
N MET A 18 -5.30 -5.39 -9.14
CA MET A 18 -6.40 -4.86 -8.32
C MET A 18 -7.71 -4.79 -9.11
N LEU A 19 -7.69 -4.30 -10.34
CA LEU A 19 -8.88 -4.25 -11.20
C LEU A 19 -9.39 -5.66 -11.52
N ALA A 20 -8.51 -6.62 -11.80
CA ALA A 20 -8.89 -8.01 -11.98
C ALA A 20 -9.58 -8.60 -10.73
N ALA A 21 -9.09 -8.29 -9.53
CA ALA A 21 -9.71 -8.73 -8.29
C ALA A 21 -11.08 -8.07 -8.04
N VAL A 22 -11.29 -6.81 -8.48
CA VAL A 22 -12.61 -6.17 -8.44
C VAL A 22 -13.59 -6.89 -9.35
N VAL A 23 -13.19 -7.19 -10.59
CA VAL A 23 -14.03 -7.95 -11.54
C VAL A 23 -14.37 -9.34 -10.97
N TRP A 24 -13.39 -10.02 -10.37
CA TRP A 24 -13.59 -11.28 -9.66
C TRP A 24 -14.64 -11.14 -8.54
N SER A 25 -14.53 -10.13 -7.69
CA SER A 25 -15.47 -9.87 -6.61
C SER A 25 -16.89 -9.62 -7.11
N ILE A 26 -17.05 -8.88 -8.22
CA ILE A 26 -18.35 -8.65 -8.86
C ILE A 26 -18.97 -10.00 -9.30
N GLY A 27 -18.17 -10.91 -9.87
CA GLY A 27 -18.61 -12.27 -10.24
C GLY A 27 -19.14 -13.05 -9.04
N TRP A 28 -18.46 -12.99 -7.89
CA TRP A 28 -18.91 -13.65 -6.66
C TRP A 28 -20.21 -13.06 -6.10
N PHE A 29 -20.38 -11.73 -6.15
CA PHE A 29 -21.64 -11.10 -5.75
C PHE A 29 -22.79 -11.45 -6.67
N TYR A 30 -22.55 -11.52 -7.99
CA TYR A 30 -23.54 -12.00 -8.93
C TYR A 30 -23.95 -13.44 -8.61
N TRP A 31 -22.97 -14.33 -8.36
CA TRP A 31 -23.22 -15.72 -7.99
C TRP A 31 -24.00 -15.85 -6.68
N ALA A 32 -23.64 -15.07 -5.65
CA ALA A 32 -24.37 -15.01 -4.39
C ALA A 32 -25.85 -14.62 -4.60
N ASN A 33 -26.12 -13.68 -5.51
CA ASN A 33 -27.49 -13.29 -5.85
C ASN A 33 -28.25 -14.41 -6.58
N VAL A 34 -27.61 -15.12 -7.49
CA VAL A 34 -28.20 -16.29 -8.17
C VAL A 34 -28.55 -17.39 -7.17
N LEU A 35 -27.67 -17.69 -6.22
CA LEU A 35 -27.92 -18.67 -5.16
C LEU A 35 -29.09 -18.24 -4.26
N ARG A 36 -29.16 -16.97 -3.91
CA ARG A 36 -30.25 -16.39 -3.09
C ARG A 36 -31.60 -16.54 -3.79
N THR A 37 -31.69 -16.19 -5.07
CA THR A 37 -32.95 -16.27 -5.85
C THR A 37 -33.33 -17.72 -6.17
N GLY A 38 -32.34 -18.62 -6.26
CA GLY A 38 -32.53 -20.06 -6.44
C GLY A 38 -32.93 -20.83 -5.17
N GLY A 39 -33.17 -20.13 -4.05
CA GLY A 39 -33.65 -20.75 -2.80
C GLY A 39 -32.56 -21.48 -2.01
N SER A 40 -31.28 -21.20 -2.25
CA SER A 40 -30.18 -21.77 -1.47
C SER A 40 -30.23 -21.35 0.00
N ARG A 41 -29.65 -22.20 0.86
CA ARG A 41 -29.58 -21.93 2.31
C ARG A 41 -28.86 -20.61 2.58
N PRO A 42 -29.36 -19.73 3.46
CA PRO A 42 -28.77 -18.40 3.75
C PRO A 42 -27.29 -18.45 4.12
N GLY A 43 -26.84 -19.52 4.83
CA GLY A 43 -25.44 -19.68 5.20
C GLY A 43 -24.51 -19.87 3.98
N ILE A 44 -24.95 -20.55 2.94
CA ILE A 44 -24.17 -20.72 1.70
C ILE A 44 -24.03 -19.39 0.97
N VAL A 45 -25.14 -18.63 0.87
CA VAL A 45 -25.16 -17.31 0.26
C VAL A 45 -24.20 -16.35 1.01
N ALA A 46 -24.22 -16.39 2.33
CA ALA A 46 -23.32 -15.58 3.16
C ALA A 46 -21.85 -15.93 2.93
N ILE A 47 -21.50 -17.22 2.90
CA ILE A 47 -20.10 -17.64 2.63
C ILE A 47 -19.63 -17.15 1.26
N VAL A 48 -20.44 -17.31 0.22
CA VAL A 48 -20.11 -16.86 -1.14
C VAL A 48 -19.92 -15.35 -1.19
N ALA A 49 -20.77 -14.59 -0.51
CA ALA A 49 -20.64 -13.12 -0.42
C ALA A 49 -19.36 -12.71 0.33
N ILE A 50 -19.01 -13.37 1.44
CA ILE A 50 -17.78 -13.13 2.20
C ILE A 50 -16.55 -13.38 1.32
N VAL A 51 -16.50 -14.48 0.57
CA VAL A 51 -15.40 -14.78 -0.36
C VAL A 51 -15.24 -13.67 -1.41
N GLY A 52 -16.34 -13.06 -1.86
CA GLY A 52 -16.33 -11.92 -2.77
C GLY A 52 -15.79 -10.63 -2.14
N ILE A 53 -16.03 -10.41 -0.83
CA ILE A 53 -15.59 -9.19 -0.11
C ILE A 53 -14.11 -9.23 0.25
N LEU A 54 -13.57 -10.39 0.62
CA LEU A 54 -12.19 -10.51 1.13
C LEU A 54 -11.13 -9.88 0.22
N PRO A 55 -11.13 -10.09 -1.11
CA PRO A 55 -10.15 -9.44 -1.98
C PRO A 55 -10.25 -7.92 -1.96
N LEU A 56 -11.46 -7.35 -1.89
CA LEU A 56 -11.66 -5.90 -1.85
C LEU A 56 -11.11 -5.28 -0.57
N VAL A 57 -11.32 -5.93 0.56
CA VAL A 57 -10.76 -5.52 1.86
C VAL A 57 -9.24 -5.59 1.81
N ALA A 58 -8.67 -6.70 1.33
CA ALA A 58 -7.23 -6.86 1.20
C ALA A 58 -6.61 -5.78 0.28
N LEU A 59 -7.24 -5.48 -0.85
CA LEU A 59 -6.80 -4.44 -1.77
C LEU A 59 -6.86 -3.04 -1.18
N HIS A 60 -7.89 -2.74 -0.38
CA HIS A 60 -8.00 -1.47 0.32
C HIS A 60 -6.82 -1.25 1.26
N PHE A 61 -6.48 -2.24 2.09
CA PHE A 61 -5.33 -2.17 3.00
C PHE A 61 -4.01 -2.11 2.22
N TYR A 62 -3.82 -2.97 1.22
CA TYR A 62 -2.62 -2.99 0.40
C TYR A 62 -2.36 -1.64 -0.27
N GLY A 63 -3.40 -1.03 -0.89
CA GLY A 63 -3.27 0.26 -1.55
C GLY A 63 -2.89 1.41 -0.62
N ASN A 64 -3.25 1.34 0.66
CA ASN A 64 -2.90 2.36 1.65
C ASN A 64 -1.45 2.27 2.16
N VAL A 65 -0.81 1.12 2.03
CA VAL A 65 0.56 0.88 2.54
C VAL A 65 1.61 0.77 1.44
N TYR A 66 1.22 0.38 0.21
CA TYR A 66 2.16 0.20 -0.89
C TYR A 66 2.60 1.53 -1.48
N VAL A 67 3.90 1.82 -1.39
CA VAL A 67 4.49 3.07 -1.87
C VAL A 67 4.82 2.98 -3.35
N VAL A 68 4.38 3.98 -4.09
CA VAL A 68 4.66 4.17 -5.52
C VAL A 68 5.83 5.12 -5.72
N ARG A 69 5.90 6.18 -4.91
CA ARG A 69 6.92 7.22 -5.04
C ARG A 69 7.18 7.92 -3.71
N ILE A 70 8.43 8.31 -3.48
CA ILE A 70 8.80 9.21 -2.40
C ILE A 70 9.62 10.36 -2.99
N VAL A 71 9.19 11.58 -2.68
CA VAL A 71 9.87 12.81 -3.07
C VAL A 71 10.18 13.60 -1.83
N ARG A 72 11.39 14.17 -1.78
CA ARG A 72 11.81 15.07 -0.71
C ARG A 72 11.93 16.49 -1.23
N GLU A 73 11.33 17.43 -0.52
CA GLU A 73 11.46 18.87 -0.72
C GLU A 73 11.88 19.54 0.59
N GLY A 74 13.18 19.77 0.72
CA GLY A 74 13.74 20.34 1.97
C GLY A 74 13.46 19.44 3.17
N SER A 75 12.62 19.89 4.10
CA SER A 75 12.20 19.18 5.31
C SER A 75 10.88 18.41 5.15
N GLN A 76 10.26 18.41 3.97
CA GLN A 76 9.01 17.70 3.70
C GLN A 76 9.24 16.46 2.83
N LEU A 77 8.45 15.43 3.08
CA LEU A 77 8.36 14.22 2.28
C LEU A 77 6.96 14.10 1.70
N THR A 78 6.85 13.91 0.40
CA THR A 78 5.62 13.52 -0.27
C THR A 78 5.72 12.02 -0.56
N ILE A 79 4.88 11.24 0.09
CA ILE A 79 4.79 9.79 -0.08
C ILE A 79 3.54 9.49 -0.88
N THR A 80 3.70 9.01 -2.10
CA THR A 80 2.62 8.62 -2.98
C THR A 80 2.33 7.14 -2.80
N THR A 81 1.11 6.78 -2.41
CA THR A 81 0.65 5.39 -2.25
C THR A 81 -0.23 4.95 -3.40
N LEU A 82 -0.33 3.64 -3.60
CA LEU A 82 -1.12 3.02 -4.64
C LEU A 82 -2.61 3.05 -4.26
N GLY A 83 -3.41 3.87 -4.93
CA GLY A 83 -4.85 3.79 -4.84
C GLY A 83 -5.46 2.95 -5.96
N LEU A 84 -6.66 2.43 -5.76
CA LEU A 84 -7.36 1.61 -6.76
C LEU A 84 -7.60 2.39 -8.06
N PHE A 85 -8.13 3.61 -7.93
CA PHE A 85 -8.46 4.48 -9.08
C PHE A 85 -7.43 5.60 -9.28
N ALA A 86 -6.91 6.16 -8.20
CA ALA A 86 -5.92 7.24 -8.22
C ALA A 86 -4.91 7.06 -7.11
N ASN A 87 -3.67 7.51 -7.34
CA ASN A 87 -2.67 7.55 -6.28
C ASN A 87 -3.08 8.56 -5.20
N ARG A 88 -2.61 8.32 -3.98
CA ARG A 88 -2.83 9.21 -2.84
C ARG A 88 -1.49 9.76 -2.37
N ASP A 89 -1.40 11.07 -2.25
CA ASP A 89 -0.22 11.74 -1.72
C ASP A 89 -0.41 12.03 -0.24
N VAL A 90 0.61 11.71 0.55
CA VAL A 90 0.69 11.97 1.98
C VAL A 90 1.90 12.84 2.20
N ASN A 91 1.69 14.08 2.65
CA ASN A 91 2.76 15.01 2.96
C ASN A 91 3.09 14.94 4.45
N VAL A 92 4.34 14.65 4.78
CA VAL A 92 4.80 14.53 6.15
C VAL A 92 6.16 15.22 6.30
N PRO A 93 6.48 15.83 7.44
CA PRO A 93 7.82 16.31 7.70
C PRO A 93 8.80 15.12 7.80
N VAL A 94 10.06 15.34 7.43
CA VAL A 94 11.12 14.31 7.55
C VAL A 94 11.23 13.81 8.99
N SER A 95 11.04 14.69 9.98
CA SER A 95 11.04 14.32 11.41
C SER A 95 9.92 13.36 11.83
N ALA A 96 8.89 13.20 11.02
CA ALA A 96 7.85 12.21 11.30
C ALA A 96 8.27 10.77 10.95
N VAL A 97 9.43 10.56 10.32
CA VAL A 97 9.95 9.22 10.03
C VAL A 97 10.52 8.62 11.32
N ALA A 98 9.77 7.67 11.90
CA ALA A 98 10.13 7.05 13.17
C ALA A 98 11.14 5.91 13.01
N ALA A 99 10.99 5.08 11.97
CA ALA A 99 11.89 3.97 11.70
C ALA A 99 11.88 3.58 10.22
N VAL A 100 13.01 3.04 9.77
CA VAL A 100 13.15 2.37 8.47
C VAL A 100 13.74 1.00 8.73
N GLU A 101 12.98 -0.03 8.46
CA GLU A 101 13.35 -1.42 8.70
C GLU A 101 13.50 -2.17 7.37
N ARG A 102 14.49 -3.05 7.28
CA ARG A 102 14.65 -4.01 6.17
C ARG A 102 14.31 -5.40 6.68
N PRO A 103 13.07 -5.87 6.54
CA PRO A 103 12.79 -7.29 6.74
C PRO A 103 13.49 -8.12 5.66
N GLU A 104 14.02 -9.27 6.02
CA GLU A 104 15.07 -10.03 5.35
C GLU A 104 14.83 -10.47 3.89
N ALA A 105 13.65 -10.36 3.31
CA ALA A 105 13.44 -11.04 2.03
C ALA A 105 12.90 -10.20 0.86
N SER A 106 12.06 -9.18 1.05
CA SER A 106 11.34 -8.65 -0.11
C SER A 106 10.94 -7.18 -0.09
N GLY A 107 11.17 -6.45 0.97
CA GLY A 107 10.72 -5.06 1.09
C GLY A 107 11.43 -4.28 2.18
N MET A 108 11.31 -2.97 2.09
CA MET A 108 11.68 -2.04 3.14
C MET A 108 10.39 -1.48 3.74
N THR A 109 10.33 -1.34 5.05
CA THR A 109 9.19 -0.70 5.71
C THR A 109 9.60 0.67 6.25
N LEU A 110 8.75 1.67 6.01
CA LEU A 110 8.89 3.02 6.52
C LEU A 110 7.78 3.27 7.53
N ARG A 111 8.14 3.48 8.79
CA ARG A 111 7.21 3.81 9.87
C ARG A 111 7.18 5.31 10.10
N LEU A 112 5.99 5.87 10.21
CA LEU A 112 5.78 7.26 10.60
C LEU A 112 5.26 7.33 12.03
N ALA A 113 5.69 8.35 12.76
CA ALA A 113 5.16 8.68 14.09
C ALA A 113 3.65 8.94 13.98
N GLY A 114 2.86 8.32 14.88
CA GLY A 114 1.40 8.47 14.90
C GLY A 114 0.63 7.66 13.86
N ARG A 115 1.29 6.88 13.01
CA ARG A 115 0.64 5.98 12.05
C ARG A 115 0.78 4.52 12.47
N GLN A 116 -0.34 3.80 12.56
CA GLN A 116 -0.36 2.39 12.98
C GLN A 116 0.26 1.44 11.93
N MET A 117 0.00 1.69 10.65
CA MET A 117 0.48 0.84 9.56
C MET A 117 1.74 1.43 8.92
N PRO A 118 2.82 0.65 8.78
CA PRO A 118 4.01 1.08 8.06
C PRO A 118 3.72 1.19 6.55
N PHE A 119 4.48 1.99 5.87
CA PHE A 119 4.56 1.96 4.41
C PHE A 119 5.49 0.85 3.95
N ILE A 120 5.14 0.18 2.86
CA ILE A 120 5.91 -0.90 2.25
C ILE A 120 6.53 -0.40 0.94
N LEU A 121 7.85 -0.50 0.86
CA LEU A 121 8.65 -0.18 -0.32
C LEU A 121 9.19 -1.49 -0.92
N ASP A 122 8.99 -1.69 -2.21
CA ASP A 122 9.55 -2.83 -2.94
C ASP A 122 11.04 -2.58 -3.24
N LEU A 123 11.91 -3.50 -2.83
CA LEU A 123 13.36 -3.40 -3.10
C LEU A 123 13.73 -3.53 -4.57
N HIS A 124 12.81 -4.04 -5.40
CA HIS A 124 12.99 -4.16 -6.85
C HIS A 124 12.37 -2.99 -7.62
N ALA A 125 12.21 -1.83 -6.97
CA ALA A 125 11.74 -0.62 -7.63
C ALA A 125 12.67 -0.18 -8.76
N GLU A 126 12.15 0.60 -9.69
CA GLU A 126 12.93 1.13 -10.82
C GLU A 126 14.05 2.05 -10.35
N TYR A 127 13.78 2.82 -9.30
CA TYR A 127 14.72 3.69 -8.63
C TYR A 127 14.45 3.70 -7.13
N GLY A 128 15.50 3.53 -6.33
CA GLY A 128 15.43 3.65 -4.89
C GLY A 128 16.81 3.93 -4.29
N ASP A 129 17.01 5.14 -3.78
CA ASP A 129 18.15 5.47 -2.94
C ASP A 129 17.88 4.98 -1.51
N LEU A 130 18.12 3.68 -1.30
CA LEU A 130 17.86 3.01 -0.04
C LEU A 130 18.71 3.57 1.10
N ASN A 131 19.91 4.10 0.80
CA ASN A 131 20.77 4.70 1.80
C ASN A 131 20.21 6.05 2.25
N ALA A 132 19.75 6.88 1.29
CA ALA A 132 19.10 8.15 1.62
C ALA A 132 17.80 7.92 2.41
N ILE A 133 17.01 6.91 2.07
CA ILE A 133 15.78 6.55 2.82
C ILE A 133 16.13 6.09 4.24
N SER A 134 17.14 5.22 4.39
CA SER A 134 17.59 4.75 5.72
C SER A 134 18.15 5.89 6.58
N ALA A 135 18.80 6.86 5.96
CA ALA A 135 19.33 8.06 6.65
C ALA A 135 18.23 9.00 7.17
N LEU A 136 16.98 8.87 6.69
CA LEU A 136 15.85 9.67 7.21
C LEU A 136 15.55 9.34 8.67
N ALA A 137 15.65 8.04 9.05
CA ALA A 137 15.40 7.59 10.42
C ALA A 137 16.57 7.91 11.39
N ASN A 138 17.81 8.00 10.87
CA ASN A 138 19.00 8.19 11.73
C ASN A 138 19.28 9.64 12.11
N ARG A 139 18.60 10.62 11.54
CA ARG A 139 18.84 12.05 11.83
C ARG A 139 18.39 12.50 13.21
N ASP A 140 17.40 11.81 13.81
CA ASP A 140 16.93 12.14 15.15
C ASP A 140 17.82 11.56 16.26
N ALA A 141 18.67 10.57 15.95
CA ALA A 141 19.61 9.99 16.93
C ALA A 141 20.80 10.93 17.22
N THR A 142 21.12 11.86 16.32
CA THR A 142 22.27 12.77 16.48
C THR A 142 21.87 14.19 16.95
N GLY A 143 20.59 14.47 17.11
CA GLY A 143 20.07 15.78 17.53
C GLY A 143 19.81 15.95 19.03
N LYS A 144 20.13 14.95 19.86
CA LYS A 144 20.08 15.02 21.32
C LYS A 144 21.51 15.02 21.90
N SER A 145 22.14 16.13 21.85
CA SER A 145 23.29 16.47 22.70
C SER A 145 23.15 17.92 23.18
#